data_c5016ad2e21e9d0c1c39a292105396c3
#
_entry.id   c5016ad2e21e9d0c1c39a292105396c3
#
_cell.length_a   1.000
_cell.length_b   1.000
_cell.length_c   1.000
_cell.angle_alpha   90.00
_cell.angle_beta   90.00
_cell.angle_gamma   90.00
#
_symmetry.space_group_name_H-M   'P 1'
#
loop_
_entity.id
_entity.type
_entity.pdbx_description
1 polymer ?
#
loop_
_entity_poly.entity_id
_entity_poly.type
_entity_poly.pdbx_seq_one_letter_code
_entity_poly.pdbx_strand_id
1 'polypeptide(L)'
;GDVYKRQMLTKATPEGARDYLVPSRVHKGKFYALPQSPQLFKQLLMMSGFDRYYQIVKCFRDEDLRADRQPEFTQIDVETSFLTAPEVREIMERMVHGLWQNIIGVDLGKFPQMTWQEAMTRFGSDKPDLRNPLELVDVADIVKDVEFKVFNEPANNPNGRVAVIRVPNGTEITRKQIDEYTQFVGIYGAKGLAWAKVNDINVGLEGVQSPIAKFLNEEVW
;
A
#
# COMPACT_ATOMS: atom_id res chain seq x y z
N GLY A 1 3.40 -7.47 38.71
CA GLY A 1 3.89 -7.41 37.33
C GLY A 1 3.25 -6.38 36.45
N ASP A 2 2.16 -5.65 36.86
CA ASP A 2 1.38 -4.81 35.90
C ASP A 2 1.62 -3.30 36.02
N VAL A 3 2.48 -2.84 36.89
CA VAL A 3 2.69 -1.39 37.09
C VAL A 3 3.32 -0.73 35.88
N TYR A 4 4.30 -1.35 35.26
CA TYR A 4 4.98 -0.80 34.06
C TYR A 4 4.13 -0.91 32.78
N LYS A 5 3.16 -1.79 32.71
CA LYS A 5 2.25 -1.91 31.55
C LYS A 5 1.26 -0.75 31.44
N ARG A 6 1.09 0.03 32.49
CA ARG A 6 0.13 1.14 32.55
C ARG A 6 0.79 2.51 32.55
N GLN A 7 2.11 2.58 32.47
CA GLN A 7 2.83 3.84 32.47
C GLN A 7 2.68 4.53 31.12
N MET A 8 2.13 5.75 31.15
CA MET A 8 1.90 6.60 29.98
C MET A 8 2.94 7.72 29.86
N LEU A 9 3.48 8.19 31.00
CA LEU A 9 4.48 9.26 30.99
C LEU A 9 5.88 8.65 30.85
N THR A 10 6.60 9.04 29.82
CA THR A 10 7.93 8.53 29.50
C THR A 10 8.86 9.65 29.04
N LYS A 11 10.12 9.32 28.79
CA LYS A 11 11.06 10.19 28.10
C LYS A 11 10.72 10.19 26.61
N ALA A 12 10.88 11.34 25.95
CA ALA A 12 10.79 11.43 24.50
C ALA A 12 11.77 10.47 23.81
N THR A 13 11.30 9.75 22.80
CA THR A 13 12.09 8.81 22.00
C THR A 13 11.99 9.17 20.53
N PRO A 14 13.09 9.13 19.75
CA PRO A 14 13.09 9.47 18.33
C PRO A 14 12.52 8.32 17.49
N GLU A 15 11.19 8.25 17.36
CA GLU A 15 10.49 7.18 16.64
C GLU A 15 9.86 7.61 15.31
N GLY A 16 10.25 8.77 14.78
CA GLY A 16 9.83 9.27 13.47
C GLY A 16 8.62 10.22 13.50
N ALA A 17 7.74 10.12 14.50
CA ALA A 17 6.67 11.09 14.74
C ALA A 17 7.08 12.12 15.80
N ARG A 18 6.29 13.20 15.93
CA ARG A 18 6.44 14.11 17.06
C ARG A 18 5.77 13.53 18.30
N ASP A 19 6.41 13.77 19.46
CA ASP A 19 5.84 13.38 20.76
C ASP A 19 4.76 14.39 21.20
N TYR A 20 3.69 13.89 21.82
CA TYR A 20 2.83 14.70 22.67
C TYR A 20 3.54 14.94 23.99
N LEU A 21 3.70 16.19 24.38
CA LEU A 21 4.43 16.60 25.58
C LEU A 21 3.47 16.92 26.71
N VAL A 22 3.79 16.43 27.92
CA VAL A 22 3.08 16.73 29.16
C VAL A 22 4.00 17.54 30.06
N PRO A 23 3.67 18.81 30.38
CA PRO A 23 4.51 19.66 31.25
C PRO A 23 4.67 19.03 32.65
N SER A 24 5.89 19.07 33.18
CA SER A 24 6.15 18.66 34.54
C SER A 24 5.71 19.75 35.53
N ARG A 25 4.85 19.40 36.48
CA ARG A 25 4.46 20.31 37.56
C ARG A 25 5.63 20.55 38.53
N VAL A 26 6.48 19.56 38.72
CA VAL A 26 7.56 19.57 39.73
C VAL A 26 8.80 20.26 39.19
N HIS A 27 9.12 20.10 37.92
CA HIS A 27 10.34 20.61 37.30
C HIS A 27 10.00 21.64 36.24
N LYS A 28 10.19 22.94 36.54
CA LYS A 28 9.98 24.03 35.58
C LYS A 28 10.79 23.82 34.30
N GLY A 29 10.11 23.98 33.13
CA GLY A 29 10.72 23.84 31.81
C GLY A 29 11.05 22.40 31.40
N LYS A 30 10.65 21.40 32.19
CA LYS A 30 10.78 19.98 31.85
C LYS A 30 9.44 19.41 31.42
N PHE A 31 9.51 18.39 30.55
CA PHE A 31 8.35 17.72 29.99
C PHE A 31 8.53 16.21 30.06
N TYR A 32 7.41 15.53 30.22
CA TYR A 32 7.26 14.13 29.88
C TYR A 32 6.74 14.01 28.45
N ALA A 33 6.92 12.86 27.81
CA ALA A 33 6.27 12.51 26.57
C ALA A 33 5.22 11.42 26.76
N LEU A 34 4.18 11.43 25.94
CA LEU A 34 3.30 10.28 25.79
C LEU A 34 3.97 9.26 24.85
N PRO A 35 3.84 7.94 25.09
CA PRO A 35 4.58 6.94 24.33
C PRO A 35 4.06 6.83 22.88
N GLN A 36 4.97 6.85 21.94
CA GLN A 36 4.69 6.54 20.54
C GLN A 36 4.58 5.03 20.30
N SER A 37 5.30 4.25 21.12
CA SER A 37 5.27 2.80 21.22
C SER A 37 5.90 2.40 22.58
N PRO A 38 5.79 1.14 23.05
CA PRO A 38 6.45 0.67 24.27
C PRO A 38 7.95 0.37 24.06
N GLN A 39 8.63 1.08 23.17
CA GLN A 39 9.98 0.77 22.71
C GLN A 39 11.01 0.62 23.83
N LEU A 40 11.06 1.53 24.78
CA LEU A 40 12.03 1.46 25.89
C LEU A 40 11.83 0.22 26.75
N PHE A 41 10.58 -0.11 27.06
CA PHE A 41 10.27 -1.24 27.95
C PHE A 41 10.53 -2.58 27.25
N LYS A 42 10.08 -2.76 26.01
CA LYS A 42 10.32 -3.99 25.28
C LYS A 42 11.81 -4.21 25.03
N GLN A 43 12.55 -3.18 24.69
CA GLN A 43 14.00 -3.27 24.50
C GLN A 43 14.72 -3.71 25.79
N LEU A 44 14.38 -3.12 26.94
CA LEU A 44 14.95 -3.52 28.23
C LEU A 44 14.62 -4.97 28.58
N LEU A 45 13.39 -5.40 28.33
CA LEU A 45 12.96 -6.78 28.56
C LEU A 45 13.74 -7.77 27.68
N MET A 46 13.86 -7.49 26.37
CA MET A 46 14.63 -8.33 25.45
C MET A 46 16.11 -8.39 25.83
N MET A 47 16.72 -7.25 26.21
CA MET A 47 18.10 -7.21 26.71
C MET A 47 18.29 -7.99 28.02
N SER A 48 17.23 -8.13 28.82
CA SER A 48 17.23 -8.91 30.07
C SER A 48 17.00 -10.41 29.87
N GLY A 49 16.98 -10.88 28.61
CA GLY A 49 16.87 -12.28 28.25
C GLY A 49 15.46 -12.81 28.01
N PHE A 50 14.49 -11.92 27.79
CA PHE A 50 13.17 -12.34 27.33
C PHE A 50 13.22 -12.60 25.82
N ASP A 51 12.79 -13.77 25.37
CA ASP A 51 12.79 -14.15 23.97
C ASP A 51 11.52 -13.73 23.23
N ARG A 52 10.45 -13.48 23.96
CA ARG A 52 9.12 -13.16 23.42
C ARG A 52 8.45 -12.12 24.28
N TYR A 53 7.97 -11.08 23.63
CA TYR A 53 7.20 -10.01 24.25
C TYR A 53 5.97 -9.72 23.39
N TYR A 54 4.84 -9.45 24.02
CA TYR A 54 3.71 -8.80 23.38
C TYR A 54 2.96 -7.92 24.37
N GLN A 55 2.35 -6.87 23.85
CA GLN A 55 1.51 -5.98 24.65
C GLN A 55 0.42 -5.37 23.77
N ILE A 56 -0.79 -5.24 24.31
CA ILE A 56 -1.83 -4.39 23.74
C ILE A 56 -1.71 -3.05 24.46
N VAL A 57 -1.27 -2.01 23.77
CA VAL A 57 -0.82 -0.76 24.36
C VAL A 57 -1.36 0.45 23.63
N LYS A 58 -1.73 1.49 24.38
CA LYS A 58 -2.06 2.81 23.82
C LYS A 58 -0.80 3.54 23.40
N CYS A 59 -0.86 4.10 22.19
CA CYS A 59 0.20 4.88 21.56
C CYS A 59 -0.31 6.24 21.11
N PHE A 60 0.59 7.21 21.06
CA PHE A 60 0.28 8.59 20.72
C PHE A 60 1.31 9.11 19.72
N ARG A 61 0.84 9.70 18.63
CA ARG A 61 1.71 10.30 17.62
C ARG A 61 1.11 11.61 17.13
N ASP A 62 1.88 12.68 17.22
CA ASP A 62 1.52 13.97 16.66
C ASP A 62 1.95 14.02 15.18
N GLU A 63 1.09 13.46 14.34
CA GLU A 63 1.27 13.35 12.88
C GLU A 63 0.06 13.95 12.16
N ASP A 64 0.22 14.23 10.88
CA ASP A 64 -0.88 14.64 10.01
C ASP A 64 -1.94 13.53 9.96
N LEU A 65 -3.18 13.92 10.19
CA LEU A 65 -4.32 13.01 10.17
C LEU A 65 -4.58 12.53 8.73
N ARG A 66 -4.85 11.24 8.60
CA ARG A 66 -5.36 10.62 7.37
C ARG A 66 -6.65 9.89 7.69
N ALA A 67 -7.36 9.41 6.67
CA ALA A 67 -8.66 8.75 6.83
C ALA A 67 -8.65 7.59 7.84
N ASP A 68 -7.51 6.88 7.95
CA ASP A 68 -7.30 5.70 8.80
C ASP A 68 -6.35 5.95 9.99
N ARG A 69 -5.93 7.19 10.23
CA ARG A 69 -4.97 7.53 11.29
C ARG A 69 -5.57 8.48 12.31
N GLN A 70 -5.38 8.11 13.58
CA GLN A 70 -5.74 8.91 14.74
C GLN A 70 -4.49 9.22 15.57
N PRO A 71 -4.44 10.37 16.27
CA PRO A 71 -3.31 10.73 17.12
C PRO A 71 -3.16 9.83 18.35
N GLU A 72 -4.25 9.23 18.79
CA GLU A 72 -4.31 8.19 19.83
C GLU A 72 -4.84 6.90 19.23
N PHE A 73 -4.10 5.81 19.38
CA PHE A 73 -4.47 4.50 18.84
C PHE A 73 -3.91 3.36 19.70
N THR A 74 -4.41 2.15 19.47
CA THR A 74 -3.95 0.96 20.19
C THR A 74 -3.15 0.08 19.25
N GLN A 75 -1.98 -0.38 19.71
CA GLN A 75 -1.15 -1.36 19.00
C GLN A 75 -1.24 -2.74 19.69
N ILE A 76 -1.18 -3.78 18.88
CA ILE A 76 -0.70 -5.09 19.31
C ILE A 76 0.79 -5.07 18.99
N ASP A 77 1.61 -4.78 20.01
CA ASP A 77 3.06 -4.69 19.86
C ASP A 77 3.70 -6.03 20.18
N VAL A 78 4.55 -6.53 19.30
CA VAL A 78 5.20 -7.84 19.43
C VAL A 78 6.69 -7.70 19.17
N GLU A 79 7.51 -8.31 20.02
CA GLU A 79 8.95 -8.39 19.86
C GLU A 79 9.40 -9.84 20.06
N THR A 80 10.29 -10.32 19.19
CA THR A 80 10.78 -11.70 19.25
C THR A 80 12.27 -11.77 19.00
N SER A 81 12.97 -12.65 19.71
CA SER A 81 14.37 -13.01 19.46
C SER A 81 14.46 -14.32 18.67
N PHE A 82 15.55 -14.48 17.92
CA PHE A 82 15.93 -15.71 17.24
C PHE A 82 14.92 -16.23 16.19
N LEU A 83 14.04 -15.38 15.69
CA LEU A 83 13.12 -15.71 14.59
C LEU A 83 13.56 -15.02 13.30
N THR A 84 13.38 -15.74 12.20
CA THR A 84 13.53 -15.21 10.85
C THR A 84 12.29 -14.42 10.42
N ALA A 85 12.41 -13.60 9.38
CA ALA A 85 11.27 -12.86 8.85
C ALA A 85 10.08 -13.75 8.41
N PRO A 86 10.29 -14.91 7.75
CA PRO A 86 9.19 -15.85 7.47
C PRO A 86 8.48 -16.37 8.72
N GLU A 87 9.21 -16.69 9.79
CA GLU A 87 8.63 -17.19 11.04
C GLU A 87 7.78 -16.11 11.75
N VAL A 88 8.26 -14.87 11.78
CA VAL A 88 7.47 -13.74 12.32
C VAL A 88 6.20 -13.54 11.50
N ARG A 89 6.29 -13.58 10.17
CA ARG A 89 5.13 -13.48 9.28
C ARG A 89 4.11 -14.58 9.55
N GLU A 90 4.54 -15.83 9.67
CA GLU A 90 3.64 -16.96 9.97
C GLU A 90 2.88 -16.76 11.31
N ILE A 91 3.54 -16.21 12.34
CA ILE A 91 2.89 -15.88 13.60
C ILE A 91 1.80 -14.85 13.40
N MET A 92 2.08 -13.79 12.62
CA MET A 92 1.10 -12.73 12.33
C MET A 92 -0.06 -13.24 11.48
N GLU A 93 0.20 -14.07 10.47
CA GLU A 93 -0.83 -14.71 9.65
C GLU A 93 -1.77 -15.56 10.50
N ARG A 94 -1.23 -16.40 11.38
CA ARG A 94 -2.04 -17.22 12.30
C ARG A 94 -2.88 -16.36 13.25
N MET A 95 -2.34 -15.26 13.75
CA MET A 95 -3.06 -14.32 14.61
C MET A 95 -4.24 -13.71 13.85
N VAL A 96 -4.01 -13.16 12.66
CA VAL A 96 -5.08 -12.52 11.86
C VAL A 96 -6.12 -13.55 11.45
N HIS A 97 -5.72 -14.72 10.97
CA HIS A 97 -6.62 -15.81 10.62
C HIS A 97 -7.49 -16.24 11.81
N GLY A 98 -6.88 -16.43 12.98
CA GLY A 98 -7.60 -16.79 14.21
C GLY A 98 -8.60 -15.71 14.66
N LEU A 99 -8.27 -14.43 14.52
CA LEU A 99 -9.19 -13.33 14.84
C LEU A 99 -10.42 -13.37 13.92
N TRP A 100 -10.22 -13.47 12.61
CA TRP A 100 -11.34 -13.55 11.65
C TRP A 100 -12.21 -14.77 11.88
N GLN A 101 -11.59 -15.95 12.02
CA GLN A 101 -12.33 -17.18 12.25
C GLN A 101 -13.12 -17.17 13.56
N ASN A 102 -12.52 -16.70 14.64
CA ASN A 102 -13.15 -16.79 15.99
C ASN A 102 -14.19 -15.68 16.24
N ILE A 103 -14.03 -14.50 15.62
CA ILE A 103 -14.91 -13.35 15.89
C ILE A 103 -16.07 -13.27 14.90
N ILE A 104 -15.80 -13.49 13.62
CA ILE A 104 -16.79 -13.32 12.56
C ILE A 104 -17.06 -14.59 11.75
N GLY A 105 -16.42 -15.71 12.07
CA GLY A 105 -16.64 -17.01 11.41
C GLY A 105 -16.10 -17.10 9.98
N VAL A 106 -15.19 -16.20 9.58
CA VAL A 106 -14.65 -16.16 8.23
C VAL A 106 -13.28 -16.82 8.16
N ASP A 107 -13.15 -17.82 7.29
CA ASP A 107 -11.87 -18.39 6.91
C ASP A 107 -11.23 -17.54 5.80
N LEU A 108 -10.08 -16.94 6.09
CA LEU A 108 -9.35 -16.12 5.12
C LEU A 108 -8.54 -16.94 4.10
N GLY A 109 -8.44 -18.26 4.30
CA GLY A 109 -7.60 -19.11 3.48
C GLY A 109 -6.10 -18.77 3.60
N LYS A 110 -5.33 -19.15 2.58
CA LYS A 110 -3.89 -18.87 2.53
C LYS A 110 -3.63 -17.43 2.08
N PHE A 111 -2.84 -16.67 2.83
CA PHE A 111 -2.42 -15.34 2.42
C PHE A 111 -1.45 -15.40 1.23
N PRO A 112 -1.72 -14.68 0.14
CA PRO A 112 -0.78 -14.57 -0.98
C PRO A 112 0.47 -13.79 -0.56
N GLN A 113 1.60 -14.15 -1.15
CA GLN A 113 2.88 -13.48 -0.92
C GLN A 113 3.38 -12.92 -2.24
N MET A 114 3.82 -11.69 -2.22
CA MET A 114 4.44 -11.03 -3.36
C MET A 114 5.58 -10.12 -2.88
N THR A 115 6.51 -9.84 -3.76
CA THR A 115 7.57 -8.86 -3.49
C THR A 115 7.02 -7.45 -3.60
N TRP A 116 7.70 -6.47 -2.98
CA TRP A 116 7.37 -5.05 -3.15
C TRP A 116 7.41 -4.66 -4.64
N GLN A 117 8.42 -5.12 -5.37
CA GLN A 117 8.56 -4.84 -6.79
C GLN A 117 7.37 -5.38 -7.60
N GLU A 118 6.92 -6.59 -7.30
CA GLU A 118 5.75 -7.18 -7.94
C GLU A 118 4.49 -6.38 -7.64
N ALA A 119 4.27 -6.02 -6.37
CA ALA A 119 3.11 -5.23 -5.95
C ALA A 119 3.07 -3.87 -6.67
N MET A 120 4.19 -3.15 -6.72
CA MET A 120 4.29 -1.87 -7.43
C MET A 120 4.12 -2.02 -8.95
N THR A 121 4.66 -3.09 -9.53
CA THR A 121 4.59 -3.32 -10.99
C THR A 121 3.17 -3.67 -11.43
N ARG A 122 2.49 -4.56 -10.70
CA ARG A 122 1.14 -5.04 -11.06
C ARG A 122 0.03 -4.10 -10.60
N PHE A 123 0.17 -3.44 -9.47
CA PHE A 123 -0.94 -2.71 -8.84
C PHE A 123 -0.63 -1.23 -8.59
N GLY A 124 0.62 -0.79 -8.73
CA GLY A 124 1.02 0.58 -8.44
C GLY A 124 0.94 0.94 -6.93
N SER A 125 0.88 -0.06 -6.05
CA SER A 125 0.74 0.10 -4.61
C SER A 125 1.47 -1.01 -3.87
N ASP A 126 2.10 -0.69 -2.74
CA ASP A 126 2.72 -1.65 -1.83
C ASP A 126 1.70 -2.38 -0.92
N LYS A 127 0.43 -2.01 -1.01
CA LYS A 127 -0.69 -2.63 -0.29
C LYS A 127 -1.91 -2.81 -1.21
N PRO A 128 -1.81 -3.65 -2.25
CA PRO A 128 -2.88 -3.82 -3.22
C PRO A 128 -4.13 -4.46 -2.62
N ASP A 129 -5.31 -3.97 -3.01
CA ASP A 129 -6.56 -4.65 -2.72
C ASP A 129 -6.82 -5.73 -3.79
N LEU A 130 -6.51 -6.98 -3.46
CA LEU A 130 -6.64 -8.12 -4.38
C LEU A 130 -8.09 -8.51 -4.69
N ARG A 131 -9.08 -7.86 -4.09
CA ARG A 131 -10.49 -7.99 -4.49
C ARG A 131 -10.78 -7.21 -5.78
N ASN A 132 -9.94 -6.23 -6.09
CA ASN A 132 -9.97 -5.52 -7.36
C ASN A 132 -9.13 -6.30 -8.39
N PRO A 133 -9.74 -6.84 -9.46
CA PRO A 133 -9.04 -7.66 -10.45
C PRO A 133 -8.22 -6.84 -11.47
N LEU A 134 -8.20 -5.51 -11.34
CA LEU A 134 -7.49 -4.65 -12.29
C LEU A 134 -5.99 -4.65 -12.01
N GLU A 135 -5.20 -5.02 -13.01
CA GLU A 135 -3.74 -5.02 -12.96
C GLU A 135 -3.15 -4.10 -14.02
N LEU A 136 -1.98 -3.57 -13.73
CA LEU A 136 -1.13 -2.88 -14.69
C LEU A 136 -0.36 -3.93 -15.50
N VAL A 137 -0.61 -4.01 -16.79
CA VAL A 137 0.10 -4.92 -17.70
C VAL A 137 1.11 -4.12 -18.51
N ASP A 138 2.37 -4.50 -18.47
CA ASP A 138 3.41 -3.87 -19.27
C ASP A 138 3.26 -4.26 -20.75
N VAL A 139 3.30 -3.27 -21.64
CA VAL A 139 3.16 -3.45 -23.08
C VAL A 139 4.31 -2.81 -23.87
N ALA A 140 5.40 -2.45 -23.18
CA ALA A 140 6.53 -1.79 -23.83
C ALA A 140 7.06 -2.58 -25.04
N ASP A 141 7.18 -3.91 -24.94
CA ASP A 141 7.66 -4.77 -26.02
C ASP A 141 6.79 -4.72 -27.26
N ILE A 142 5.48 -4.50 -27.10
CA ILE A 142 4.51 -4.47 -28.19
C ILE A 142 4.50 -3.10 -28.88
N VAL A 143 4.78 -2.02 -28.13
CA VAL A 143 4.64 -0.64 -28.62
C VAL A 143 5.97 0.07 -28.88
N LYS A 144 7.11 -0.61 -28.71
CA LYS A 144 8.45 0.00 -28.88
C LYS A 144 8.74 0.44 -30.33
N ASP A 145 8.12 -0.20 -31.30
CA ASP A 145 8.37 0.03 -32.73
C ASP A 145 7.24 0.82 -33.43
N VAL A 146 6.22 1.27 -32.67
CA VAL A 146 5.13 2.07 -33.24
C VAL A 146 5.58 3.50 -33.54
N GLU A 147 4.97 4.15 -34.52
CA GLU A 147 5.28 5.54 -34.88
C GLU A 147 4.83 6.57 -33.83
N PHE A 148 3.93 6.17 -32.92
CA PHE A 148 3.36 7.04 -31.90
C PHE A 148 4.36 7.30 -30.78
N LYS A 149 5.03 8.45 -30.83
CA LYS A 149 6.11 8.85 -29.90
C LYS A 149 5.76 8.75 -28.42
N VAL A 150 4.50 9.00 -28.08
CA VAL A 150 4.01 8.92 -26.69
C VAL A 150 4.21 7.52 -26.10
N PHE A 151 4.22 6.48 -26.92
CA PHE A 151 4.48 5.09 -26.50
C PHE A 151 5.89 4.63 -26.84
N ASN A 152 6.36 4.93 -28.06
CA ASN A 152 7.67 4.52 -28.50
C ASN A 152 8.82 5.07 -27.63
N GLU A 153 8.79 6.35 -27.31
CA GLU A 153 9.85 6.97 -26.50
C GLU A 153 9.99 6.34 -25.11
N PRO A 154 8.92 6.21 -24.28
CA PRO A 154 9.04 5.55 -22.99
C PRO A 154 9.26 4.04 -23.10
N ALA A 155 8.79 3.36 -24.14
CA ALA A 155 9.02 1.93 -24.34
C ALA A 155 10.50 1.60 -24.60
N ASN A 156 11.22 2.50 -25.30
CA ASN A 156 12.64 2.37 -25.58
C ASN A 156 13.57 3.01 -24.53
N ASN A 157 13.01 3.67 -23.53
CA ASN A 157 13.78 4.26 -22.45
C ASN A 157 13.97 3.23 -21.30
N PRO A 158 15.22 2.92 -20.88
CA PRO A 158 15.47 1.98 -19.78
C PRO A 158 14.78 2.34 -18.46
N ASN A 159 14.45 3.61 -18.26
CA ASN A 159 13.73 4.12 -17.09
C ASN A 159 12.25 4.43 -17.39
N GLY A 160 11.79 4.15 -18.59
CA GLY A 160 10.43 4.35 -19.04
C GLY A 160 9.57 3.12 -18.83
N ARG A 161 8.26 3.30 -18.96
CA ARG A 161 7.28 2.22 -18.91
C ARG A 161 6.06 2.59 -19.72
N VAL A 162 5.50 1.64 -20.43
CA VAL A 162 4.16 1.74 -21.03
C VAL A 162 3.31 0.61 -20.45
N ALA A 163 2.28 0.97 -19.72
CA ALA A 163 1.41 -0.01 -19.08
C ALA A 163 -0.06 0.28 -19.40
N VAL A 164 -0.86 -0.77 -19.49
CA VAL A 164 -2.30 -0.71 -19.70
C VAL A 164 -3.05 -1.32 -18.53
N ILE A 165 -4.29 -0.90 -18.34
CA ILE A 165 -5.27 -1.53 -17.47
C ILE A 165 -6.38 -2.10 -18.36
N ARG A 166 -6.58 -3.41 -18.29
CA ARG A 166 -7.72 -4.05 -18.93
C ARG A 166 -8.94 -3.98 -18.02
N VAL A 167 -9.97 -3.28 -18.45
CA VAL A 167 -11.23 -3.16 -17.73
C VAL A 167 -12.26 -4.12 -18.32
N PRO A 168 -12.63 -5.22 -17.63
CA PRO A 168 -13.71 -6.11 -18.09
C PRO A 168 -15.00 -5.32 -18.26
N ASN A 169 -15.75 -5.62 -19.34
CA ASN A 169 -16.97 -4.91 -19.73
C ASN A 169 -16.81 -3.39 -19.93
N GLY A 170 -15.60 -2.93 -20.22
CA GLY A 170 -15.26 -1.52 -20.39
C GLY A 170 -15.97 -0.82 -21.56
N THR A 171 -16.61 -1.57 -22.45
CA THR A 171 -17.44 -1.02 -23.53
C THR A 171 -18.65 -0.23 -23.02
N GLU A 172 -19.11 -0.50 -21.81
CA GLU A 172 -20.20 0.23 -21.14
C GLU A 172 -19.76 1.60 -20.60
N ILE A 173 -18.46 1.84 -20.45
CA ILE A 173 -17.93 3.12 -19.97
C ILE A 173 -18.28 4.22 -20.98
N THR A 174 -19.02 5.22 -20.56
CA THR A 174 -19.44 6.33 -21.42
C THR A 174 -18.30 7.27 -21.76
N ARG A 175 -18.44 8.04 -22.83
CA ARG A 175 -17.47 9.08 -23.22
C ARG A 175 -17.23 10.07 -22.07
N LYS A 176 -18.29 10.50 -21.39
CA LYS A 176 -18.21 11.40 -20.25
C LYS A 176 -17.31 10.84 -19.13
N GLN A 177 -17.46 9.56 -18.79
CA GLN A 177 -16.63 8.92 -17.79
C GLN A 177 -15.16 8.85 -18.21
N ILE A 178 -14.87 8.60 -19.50
CA ILE A 178 -13.50 8.63 -20.03
C ILE A 178 -12.90 10.03 -19.90
N ASP A 179 -13.68 11.06 -20.18
CA ASP A 179 -13.25 12.45 -20.04
C ASP A 179 -12.99 12.81 -18.56
N GLU A 180 -13.82 12.33 -17.65
CA GLU A 180 -13.62 12.44 -16.19
C GLU A 180 -12.34 11.72 -15.74
N TYR A 181 -12.07 10.51 -16.21
CA TYR A 181 -10.81 9.81 -15.95
C TYR A 181 -9.60 10.54 -16.51
N THR A 182 -9.73 11.13 -17.69
CA THR A 182 -8.66 11.95 -18.28
C THR A 182 -8.35 13.17 -17.41
N GLN A 183 -9.36 13.84 -16.88
CA GLN A 183 -9.17 14.95 -15.93
C GLN A 183 -8.52 14.47 -14.64
N PHE A 184 -8.96 13.32 -14.11
CA PHE A 184 -8.42 12.74 -12.89
C PHE A 184 -6.92 12.43 -13.02
N VAL A 185 -6.48 11.75 -14.07
CA VAL A 185 -5.05 11.46 -14.25
C VAL A 185 -4.25 12.74 -14.50
N GLY A 186 -4.88 13.78 -15.07
CA GLY A 186 -4.29 15.11 -15.23
C GLY A 186 -3.84 15.75 -13.92
N ILE A 187 -4.54 15.50 -12.81
CA ILE A 187 -4.17 15.99 -11.46
C ILE A 187 -2.78 15.47 -11.06
N TYR A 188 -2.42 14.27 -11.54
CA TYR A 188 -1.13 13.63 -11.29
C TYR A 188 -0.08 13.90 -12.38
N GLY A 189 -0.35 14.85 -13.29
CA GLY A 189 0.60 15.30 -14.30
C GLY A 189 0.54 14.55 -15.63
N ALA A 190 -0.40 13.63 -15.83
CA ALA A 190 -0.59 13.01 -17.13
C ALA A 190 -1.17 14.01 -18.14
N LYS A 191 -0.60 14.07 -19.35
CA LYS A 191 -1.08 14.98 -20.41
C LYS A 191 -2.35 14.50 -21.10
N GLY A 192 -2.77 13.26 -20.86
CA GLY A 192 -3.96 12.64 -21.42
C GLY A 192 -4.08 11.18 -20.97
N LEU A 193 -5.20 10.58 -21.31
CA LEU A 193 -5.46 9.15 -21.11
C LEU A 193 -5.72 8.49 -22.47
N ALA A 194 -4.81 7.62 -22.87
CA ALA A 194 -5.04 6.77 -24.03
C ALA A 194 -6.03 5.67 -23.66
N TRP A 195 -6.97 5.39 -24.56
CA TRP A 195 -7.99 4.36 -24.32
C TRP A 195 -8.41 3.67 -25.61
N ALA A 196 -8.85 2.43 -25.47
CA ALA A 196 -9.46 1.66 -26.53
C ALA A 196 -10.64 0.85 -25.99
N LYS A 197 -11.74 0.83 -26.71
CA LYS A 197 -12.86 -0.09 -26.48
C LYS A 197 -12.78 -1.21 -27.50
N VAL A 198 -12.67 -2.43 -27.01
CA VAL A 198 -12.71 -3.63 -27.84
C VAL A 198 -14.14 -4.15 -27.85
N ASN A 199 -14.88 -3.90 -28.92
CA ASN A 199 -16.26 -4.34 -29.06
C ASN A 199 -16.34 -5.79 -29.54
N ASP A 200 -15.43 -6.18 -30.47
CA ASP A 200 -15.29 -7.56 -30.93
C ASP A 200 -13.81 -7.84 -31.25
N ILE A 201 -13.21 -8.75 -30.50
CA ILE A 201 -11.79 -9.13 -30.67
C ILE A 201 -11.56 -9.98 -31.95
N ASN A 202 -12.61 -10.64 -32.47
CA ASN A 202 -12.46 -11.57 -33.59
C ASN A 202 -12.33 -10.87 -34.95
N VAL A 203 -12.70 -9.59 -35.01
CA VAL A 203 -12.64 -8.81 -36.28
C VAL A 203 -11.45 -7.81 -36.30
N GLY A 204 -10.51 -7.95 -35.37
CA GLY A 204 -9.30 -7.13 -35.33
C GLY A 204 -9.61 -5.64 -35.15
N LEU A 205 -8.93 -4.79 -35.90
CA LEU A 205 -9.05 -3.31 -35.82
C LEU A 205 -10.49 -2.80 -36.04
N GLU A 206 -11.30 -3.48 -36.85
CA GLU A 206 -12.70 -3.09 -37.09
C GLU A 206 -13.55 -3.20 -35.81
N GLY A 207 -13.17 -4.09 -34.89
CA GLY A 207 -13.80 -4.25 -33.59
C GLY A 207 -13.33 -3.27 -32.53
N VAL A 208 -12.37 -2.39 -32.83
CA VAL A 208 -11.75 -1.49 -31.85
C VAL A 208 -12.20 -0.04 -32.10
N GLN A 209 -12.71 0.58 -31.06
CA GLN A 209 -13.01 2.01 -31.01
C GLN A 209 -11.98 2.75 -30.17
N SER A 210 -11.09 3.51 -30.82
CA SER A 210 -10.05 4.26 -30.12
C SER A 210 -9.59 5.47 -30.93
N PRO A 211 -9.34 6.62 -30.30
CA PRO A 211 -8.74 7.78 -30.99
C PRO A 211 -7.28 7.54 -31.38
N ILE A 212 -6.61 6.55 -30.77
CA ILE A 212 -5.21 6.22 -31.05
C ILE A 212 -5.05 5.03 -32.00
N ALA A 213 -6.13 4.35 -32.41
CA ALA A 213 -6.06 3.14 -33.24
C ALA A 213 -5.23 3.34 -34.52
N LYS A 214 -5.33 4.51 -35.16
CA LYS A 214 -4.59 4.85 -36.38
C LYS A 214 -3.07 5.01 -36.22
N PHE A 215 -2.59 5.07 -34.99
CA PHE A 215 -1.15 5.24 -34.68
C PHE A 215 -0.50 3.94 -34.25
N LEU A 216 -1.26 2.87 -34.13
CA LEU A 216 -0.79 1.57 -33.70
C LEU A 216 -0.95 0.58 -34.85
N ASN A 217 0.02 -0.32 -35.00
CA ASN A 217 0.00 -1.36 -36.01
C ASN A 217 -0.94 -2.51 -35.60
N GLU A 218 -1.25 -3.40 -36.55
CA GLU A 218 -2.17 -4.54 -36.33
C GLU A 218 -1.65 -5.51 -35.24
N GLU A 219 -0.34 -5.59 -35.06
CA GLU A 219 0.28 -6.46 -34.04
C GLU A 219 0.00 -6.03 -32.59
N VAL A 220 -0.46 -4.80 -32.38
CA VAL A 220 -0.80 -4.25 -31.07
C VAL A 220 -2.22 -4.62 -30.65
N TRP A 221 -3.09 -4.96 -31.59
CA TRP A 221 -4.50 -5.25 -31.38
C TRP A 221 -4.81 -6.75 -31.49
#